data_bf010c162b437d31b6558491e94fa199
#
_entry.id   bf010c162b437d31b6558491e94fa199
#
_cell.length_a   1.000
_cell.length_b   1.000
_cell.length_c   1.000
_cell.angle_alpha   90.00
_cell.angle_beta   90.00
_cell.angle_gamma   90.00
#
_symmetry.space_group_name_H-M   'P 1'
#
loop_
_entity.id
_entity.type
_entity.pdbx_description
1 polymer ?
#
loop_
_entity_poly.entity_id
_entity_poly.type
_entity_poly.pdbx_seq_one_letter_code
_entity_poly.pdbx_strand_id
1 'polypeptide(L)'
;LKSRNQGLKISKFMAYLLPVEGKSPVFGENVFLADNATLVGDVVCGDECSFWFNAVVRGDVHYIRLGNRVNVQDGAVLHCTYQKHPLHIGNNVSIGHRALVHGCTIHDNVLIGMGAIVMDGAVVESNSIIAAGAVVLEGTHVEAGSIYAGVPAKKVKNITPELVAGEIERIAKNYVFYSSWFKQKETGGK
;
A
#
# COMPACT_ATOMS: atom_id res chain seq x y z
N LEU A 1 -10.03 -7.52 41.23
CA LEU A 1 -10.64 -6.61 40.25
C LEU A 1 -11.42 -7.46 39.23
N LYS A 2 -12.74 -7.61 39.43
CA LYS A 2 -13.63 -8.27 38.47
C LYS A 2 -13.84 -7.32 37.29
N SER A 3 -13.36 -7.70 36.10
CA SER A 3 -13.57 -6.93 34.87
C SER A 3 -15.06 -6.93 34.49
N ARG A 4 -15.70 -5.77 34.58
CA ARG A 4 -17.01 -5.52 34.01
C ARG A 4 -16.85 -5.31 32.50
N ASN A 5 -16.72 -6.36 31.72
CA ASN A 5 -17.00 -6.31 30.29
C ASN A 5 -18.49 -6.57 30.07
N GLN A 6 -19.34 -5.61 30.48
CA GLN A 6 -20.74 -5.64 30.10
C GLN A 6 -20.87 -5.02 28.68
N GLY A 7 -21.08 -5.90 27.70
CA GLY A 7 -21.93 -5.59 26.56
C GLY A 7 -21.49 -4.50 25.60
N LEU A 8 -20.16 -4.35 25.32
CA LEU A 8 -19.75 -3.57 24.16
C LEU A 8 -20.19 -4.34 22.91
N LYS A 9 -21.32 -3.98 22.32
CA LYS A 9 -21.66 -4.41 20.97
C LYS A 9 -20.62 -3.73 20.06
N ILE A 10 -19.52 -4.44 19.79
CA ILE A 10 -18.60 -4.02 18.72
C ILE A 10 -19.41 -4.15 17.43
N SER A 11 -19.86 -3.03 16.88
CA SER A 11 -20.40 -3.02 15.52
C SER A 11 -19.30 -3.61 14.63
N LYS A 12 -19.68 -4.56 13.77
CA LYS A 12 -18.76 -5.14 12.80
C LYS A 12 -18.35 -4.00 11.85
N PHE A 13 -17.24 -3.34 12.14
CA PHE A 13 -16.65 -2.38 11.23
C PHE A 13 -16.16 -3.18 10.01
N MET A 14 -16.53 -2.72 8.84
CA MET A 14 -16.06 -3.27 7.58
C MET A 14 -15.29 -2.18 6.85
N ALA A 15 -14.37 -2.59 5.96
CA ALA A 15 -13.74 -1.66 5.05
C ALA A 15 -14.80 -0.84 4.29
N TYR A 16 -14.52 0.44 4.08
CA TYR A 16 -15.42 1.33 3.38
C TYR A 16 -15.11 1.31 1.87
N LEU A 17 -16.04 0.73 1.09
CA LEU A 17 -15.93 0.63 -0.37
C LEU A 17 -16.95 1.58 -1.00
N LEU A 18 -16.48 2.60 -1.71
CA LEU A 18 -17.33 3.62 -2.32
C LEU A 18 -17.23 3.62 -3.84
N PRO A 19 -18.32 3.30 -4.56
CA PRO A 19 -18.38 3.50 -6.01
C PRO A 19 -18.34 4.99 -6.37
N VAL A 20 -17.63 5.32 -7.44
CA VAL A 20 -17.63 6.68 -8.03
C VAL A 20 -17.77 6.55 -9.54
N GLU A 21 -18.69 7.31 -10.16
CA GLU A 21 -18.97 7.31 -11.59
C GLU A 21 -19.19 5.89 -12.17
N GLY A 22 -19.89 5.03 -11.43
CA GLY A 22 -20.19 3.66 -11.85
C GLY A 22 -19.02 2.68 -11.73
N LYS A 23 -17.85 3.11 -11.24
CA LYS A 23 -16.69 2.26 -11.00
C LYS A 23 -16.58 1.94 -9.51
N SER A 24 -16.34 0.68 -9.21
CA SER A 24 -16.14 0.16 -7.85
C SER A 24 -14.77 -0.51 -7.74
N PRO A 25 -14.18 -0.56 -6.54
CA PRO A 25 -12.97 -1.34 -6.32
C PRO A 25 -13.15 -2.82 -6.69
N VAL A 26 -12.17 -3.38 -7.41
CA VAL A 26 -12.11 -4.77 -7.85
C VAL A 26 -10.87 -5.44 -7.28
N PHE A 27 -11.04 -6.66 -6.76
CA PHE A 27 -10.02 -7.37 -6.01
C PHE A 27 -9.73 -8.73 -6.65
N GLY A 28 -8.46 -9.13 -6.61
CA GLY A 28 -8.04 -10.50 -6.87
C GLY A 28 -8.39 -11.45 -5.71
N GLU A 29 -7.75 -12.60 -5.70
CA GLU A 29 -7.97 -13.62 -4.68
C GLU A 29 -7.21 -13.32 -3.39
N ASN A 30 -7.72 -13.79 -2.25
CA ASN A 30 -7.08 -13.72 -0.94
C ASN A 30 -6.73 -12.31 -0.43
N VAL A 31 -7.43 -11.29 -0.90
CA VAL A 31 -7.22 -9.91 -0.45
C VAL A 31 -7.70 -9.73 0.99
N PHE A 32 -6.95 -8.96 1.77
CA PHE A 32 -7.30 -8.55 3.13
C PHE A 32 -7.64 -7.05 3.17
N LEU A 33 -8.78 -6.73 3.75
CA LEU A 33 -9.21 -5.37 4.03
C LEU A 33 -9.39 -5.22 5.54
N ALA A 34 -8.58 -4.40 6.18
CA ALA A 34 -8.77 -4.08 7.59
C ALA A 34 -10.09 -3.30 7.79
N ASP A 35 -10.70 -3.45 8.97
CA ASP A 35 -11.80 -2.59 9.37
C ASP A 35 -11.36 -1.13 9.23
N ASN A 36 -12.19 -0.26 8.66
CA ASN A 36 -11.88 1.14 8.37
C ASN A 36 -10.85 1.44 7.25
N ALA A 37 -10.31 0.46 6.53
CA ALA A 37 -9.66 0.73 5.26
C ALA A 37 -10.69 1.34 4.28
N THR A 38 -10.29 2.35 3.52
CA THR A 38 -11.19 3.07 2.61
C THR A 38 -10.69 2.95 1.17
N LEU A 39 -11.50 2.35 0.29
CA LEU A 39 -11.19 2.21 -1.13
C LEU A 39 -12.31 2.83 -1.96
N VAL A 40 -11.96 3.71 -2.89
CA VAL A 40 -12.89 4.58 -3.61
C VAL A 40 -12.65 4.51 -5.12
N GLY A 41 -13.71 4.31 -5.91
CA GLY A 41 -13.72 4.47 -7.35
C GLY A 41 -12.95 3.39 -8.12
N ASP A 42 -12.22 3.79 -9.14
CA ASP A 42 -11.52 2.91 -10.10
C ASP A 42 -10.20 2.36 -9.54
N VAL A 43 -10.30 1.43 -8.62
CA VAL A 43 -9.18 0.72 -8.00
C VAL A 43 -9.25 -0.74 -8.38
N VAL A 44 -8.15 -1.29 -8.93
CA VAL A 44 -8.02 -2.73 -9.20
C VAL A 44 -6.74 -3.22 -8.56
N CYS A 45 -6.80 -4.30 -7.79
CA CYS A 45 -5.63 -4.97 -7.25
C CYS A 45 -5.61 -6.47 -7.59
N GLY A 46 -4.42 -7.02 -7.67
CA GLY A 46 -4.19 -8.45 -7.86
C GLY A 46 -4.38 -9.25 -6.57
N ASP A 47 -3.82 -10.46 -6.57
CA ASP A 47 -3.98 -11.44 -5.51
C ASP A 47 -3.12 -11.12 -4.28
N GLU A 48 -3.55 -11.63 -3.12
CA GLU A 48 -2.81 -11.56 -1.85
C GLU A 48 -2.44 -10.13 -1.40
N CYS A 49 -3.15 -9.11 -1.90
CA CYS A 49 -3.00 -7.74 -1.45
C CYS A 49 -3.59 -7.54 -0.06
N SER A 50 -3.07 -6.54 0.68
CA SER A 50 -3.59 -6.21 2.00
C SER A 50 -3.66 -4.70 2.22
N PHE A 51 -4.80 -4.23 2.70
CA PHE A 51 -5.07 -2.83 3.00
C PHE A 51 -5.34 -2.71 4.51
N TRP A 52 -4.44 -2.02 5.21
CA TRP A 52 -4.40 -2.01 6.66
C TRP A 52 -5.20 -0.85 7.26
N PHE A 53 -5.19 -0.71 8.58
CA PHE A 53 -6.08 0.20 9.29
C PHE A 53 -5.85 1.66 8.89
N ASN A 54 -6.93 2.38 8.60
CA ASN A 54 -6.92 3.77 8.11
C ASN A 54 -6.18 3.98 6.78
N ALA A 55 -5.87 2.92 6.02
CA ALA A 55 -5.35 3.08 4.67
C ALA A 55 -6.45 3.66 3.77
N VAL A 56 -6.07 4.63 2.91
CA VAL A 56 -6.98 5.25 1.94
C VAL A 56 -6.44 5.05 0.53
N VAL A 57 -7.24 4.44 -0.34
CA VAL A 57 -6.91 4.23 -1.76
C VAL A 57 -8.04 4.84 -2.58
N ARG A 58 -7.79 6.01 -3.16
CA ARG A 58 -8.84 6.81 -3.81
C ARG A 58 -8.58 7.01 -5.30
N GLY A 59 -9.26 6.19 -6.12
CA GLY A 59 -9.23 6.22 -7.59
C GLY A 59 -10.47 6.90 -8.17
N ASP A 60 -10.83 8.06 -7.65
CA ASP A 60 -12.02 8.83 -8.06
C ASP A 60 -11.75 9.76 -9.26
N VAL A 61 -10.55 10.29 -9.34
CA VAL A 61 -10.15 11.26 -10.39
C VAL A 61 -9.29 10.63 -11.50
N HIS A 62 -8.71 9.48 -11.25
CA HIS A 62 -8.01 8.63 -12.20
C HIS A 62 -7.92 7.21 -11.64
N TYR A 63 -7.52 6.24 -12.45
CA TYR A 63 -7.44 4.84 -12.01
C TYR A 63 -6.19 4.55 -11.16
N ILE A 64 -6.33 3.56 -10.27
CA ILE A 64 -5.24 2.96 -9.50
C ILE A 64 -5.17 1.47 -9.84
N ARG A 65 -3.98 0.98 -10.18
CA ARG A 65 -3.71 -0.42 -10.49
C ARG A 65 -2.59 -0.94 -9.61
N LEU A 66 -2.87 -2.01 -8.88
CA LEU A 66 -1.91 -2.70 -8.03
C LEU A 66 -1.74 -4.15 -8.51
N GLY A 67 -0.50 -4.61 -8.56
CA GLY A 67 -0.16 -6.00 -8.83
C GLY A 67 -0.48 -6.92 -7.66
N ASN A 68 0.18 -8.07 -7.61
CA ASN A 68 -0.01 -9.07 -6.56
C ASN A 68 0.88 -8.78 -5.33
N ARG A 69 0.43 -9.22 -4.16
CA ARG A 69 1.16 -9.11 -2.88
C ARG A 69 1.61 -7.68 -2.56
N VAL A 70 0.74 -6.71 -2.87
CA VAL A 70 0.94 -5.32 -2.45
C VAL A 70 0.35 -5.15 -1.07
N ASN A 71 1.11 -4.57 -0.13
CA ASN A 71 0.59 -4.20 1.18
C ASN A 71 0.57 -2.67 1.33
N VAL A 72 -0.59 -2.13 1.65
CA VAL A 72 -0.81 -0.72 1.92
C VAL A 72 -1.03 -0.58 3.42
N GLN A 73 0.02 -0.14 4.13
CA GLN A 73 0.07 -0.18 5.58
C GLN A 73 -0.73 0.94 6.24
N ASP A 74 -0.84 0.88 7.57
CA ASP A 74 -1.73 1.74 8.35
C ASP A 74 -1.52 3.22 8.05
N GLY A 75 -2.62 3.91 7.75
CA GLY A 75 -2.64 5.35 7.47
C GLY A 75 -1.96 5.78 6.18
N ALA A 76 -1.52 4.85 5.32
CA ALA A 76 -0.98 5.21 4.02
C ALA A 76 -2.09 5.71 3.08
N VAL A 77 -1.74 6.65 2.18
CA VAL A 77 -2.67 7.27 1.24
C VAL A 77 -2.17 7.09 -0.18
N LEU A 78 -3.00 6.51 -1.03
CA LEU A 78 -2.79 6.34 -2.46
C LEU A 78 -3.82 7.17 -3.22
N HIS A 79 -3.36 8.07 -4.10
CA HIS A 79 -4.24 8.92 -4.89
C HIS A 79 -3.64 9.25 -6.27
N CYS A 80 -4.35 10.02 -7.05
CA CYS A 80 -4.05 10.34 -8.44
C CYS A 80 -4.28 11.81 -8.74
N THR A 81 -3.72 12.32 -9.83
CA THR A 81 -4.09 13.66 -10.38
C THR A 81 -5.10 13.47 -11.51
N TYR A 82 -6.17 14.28 -11.47
CA TYR A 82 -7.29 14.22 -12.40
C TYR A 82 -6.82 14.20 -13.86
N GLN A 83 -7.19 13.12 -14.56
CA GLN A 83 -6.90 12.86 -15.99
C GLN A 83 -5.43 13.04 -16.44
N LYS A 84 -4.48 13.19 -15.49
CA LYS A 84 -3.08 13.45 -15.82
C LYS A 84 -2.15 12.34 -15.36
N HIS A 85 -2.21 11.97 -14.08
CA HIS A 85 -1.30 10.99 -13.50
C HIS A 85 -2.07 9.87 -12.80
N PRO A 86 -2.25 8.69 -13.44
CA PRO A 86 -2.73 7.49 -12.80
C PRO A 86 -1.70 6.95 -11.81
N LEU A 87 -2.11 5.97 -11.00
CA LEU A 87 -1.20 5.29 -10.12
C LEU A 87 -1.04 3.82 -10.54
N HIS A 88 0.20 3.42 -10.81
CA HIS A 88 0.58 2.05 -11.09
C HIS A 88 1.54 1.52 -10.03
N ILE A 89 1.23 0.36 -9.47
CA ILE A 89 2.06 -0.33 -8.48
C ILE A 89 2.22 -1.78 -8.92
N GLY A 90 3.45 -2.22 -9.09
CA GLY A 90 3.80 -3.58 -9.49
C GLY A 90 3.59 -4.63 -8.39
N ASN A 91 4.24 -5.77 -8.52
CA ASN A 91 4.12 -6.88 -7.59
C ASN A 91 5.10 -6.77 -6.42
N ASN A 92 4.76 -7.39 -5.28
CA ASN A 92 5.63 -7.43 -4.09
C ASN A 92 6.03 -6.03 -3.60
N VAL A 93 5.12 -5.06 -3.66
CA VAL A 93 5.39 -3.69 -3.22
C VAL A 93 4.84 -3.49 -1.80
N SER A 94 5.68 -2.95 -0.93
CA SER A 94 5.28 -2.55 0.42
C SER A 94 5.19 -1.04 0.52
N ILE A 95 4.00 -0.53 0.83
CA ILE A 95 3.75 0.89 1.09
C ILE A 95 3.70 1.07 2.60
N GLY A 96 4.77 1.62 3.16
CA GLY A 96 4.98 1.76 4.60
C GLY A 96 3.92 2.64 5.29
N HIS A 97 3.81 2.49 6.63
CA HIS A 97 2.86 3.24 7.43
C HIS A 97 2.93 4.74 7.15
N ARG A 98 1.77 5.39 6.94
CA ARG A 98 1.63 6.83 6.67
C ARG A 98 2.37 7.33 5.43
N ALA A 99 2.79 6.46 4.52
CA ALA A 99 3.35 6.91 3.25
C ALA A 99 2.26 7.54 2.37
N LEU A 100 2.66 8.54 1.58
CA LEU A 100 1.81 9.16 0.56
C LEU A 100 2.35 8.82 -0.82
N VAL A 101 1.57 8.12 -1.61
CA VAL A 101 1.93 7.73 -2.98
C VAL A 101 0.91 8.32 -3.93
N HIS A 102 1.35 9.19 -4.82
CA HIS A 102 0.47 10.01 -5.62
C HIS A 102 0.89 10.00 -7.10
N GLY A 103 -0.04 9.62 -7.99
CA GLY A 103 0.08 9.75 -9.44
C GLY A 103 1.38 9.29 -10.08
N CYS A 104 1.96 8.17 -9.65
CA CYS A 104 3.28 7.71 -10.03
C CYS A 104 3.29 6.26 -10.52
N THR A 105 4.45 5.78 -10.96
CA THR A 105 4.67 4.38 -11.31
C THR A 105 5.70 3.77 -10.37
N ILE A 106 5.32 2.69 -9.71
CA ILE A 106 6.20 1.89 -8.85
C ILE A 106 6.27 0.48 -9.46
N HIS A 107 7.46 0.05 -9.85
CA HIS A 107 7.67 -1.28 -10.42
C HIS A 107 7.74 -2.37 -9.34
N ASP A 108 8.11 -3.59 -9.73
CA ASP A 108 8.10 -4.76 -8.85
C ASP A 108 9.20 -4.71 -7.77
N ASN A 109 8.93 -5.37 -6.64
CA ASN A 109 9.91 -5.52 -5.56
C ASN A 109 10.41 -4.17 -5.04
N VAL A 110 9.51 -3.30 -4.61
CA VAL A 110 9.85 -1.98 -4.07
C VAL A 110 9.34 -1.84 -2.63
N LEU A 111 10.17 -1.24 -1.79
CA LEU A 111 9.78 -0.80 -0.44
C LEU A 111 9.71 0.73 -0.39
N ILE A 112 8.51 1.26 -0.19
CA ILE A 112 8.28 2.65 0.17
C ILE A 112 8.26 2.74 1.69
N GLY A 113 9.26 3.41 2.26
CA GLY A 113 9.45 3.53 3.70
C GLY A 113 8.33 4.30 4.40
N MET A 114 8.21 4.11 5.70
CA MET A 114 7.21 4.78 6.54
C MET A 114 7.28 6.30 6.40
N GLY A 115 6.13 6.94 6.18
CA GLY A 115 6.05 8.40 6.05
C GLY A 115 6.73 8.99 4.80
N ALA A 116 7.21 8.16 3.87
CA ALA A 116 7.77 8.65 2.61
C ALA A 116 6.67 9.23 1.71
N ILE A 117 7.06 10.17 0.85
CA ILE A 117 6.19 10.80 -0.14
C ILE A 117 6.74 10.53 -1.53
N VAL A 118 5.90 10.00 -2.42
CA VAL A 118 6.23 9.82 -3.84
C VAL A 118 5.23 10.63 -4.66
N MET A 119 5.73 11.63 -5.40
CA MET A 119 4.89 12.61 -6.10
C MET A 119 4.59 12.21 -7.54
N ASP A 120 3.73 12.98 -8.19
CA ASP A 120 3.21 12.78 -9.54
C ASP A 120 4.32 12.55 -10.58
N GLY A 121 4.05 11.63 -11.50
CA GLY A 121 4.96 11.34 -12.60
C GLY A 121 6.31 10.73 -12.20
N ALA A 122 6.56 10.52 -10.90
CA ALA A 122 7.75 9.80 -10.48
C ALA A 122 7.70 8.34 -10.94
N VAL A 123 8.86 7.78 -11.26
CA VAL A 123 9.03 6.37 -11.60
C VAL A 123 10.02 5.76 -10.62
N VAL A 124 9.58 4.74 -9.89
CA VAL A 124 10.44 3.97 -8.99
C VAL A 124 10.67 2.60 -9.61
N GLU A 125 11.89 2.39 -10.09
CA GLU A 125 12.28 1.13 -10.73
C GLU A 125 12.40 -0.02 -9.74
N SER A 126 12.37 -1.25 -10.29
CA SER A 126 12.34 -2.49 -9.51
C SER A 126 13.54 -2.66 -8.58
N ASN A 127 13.32 -3.45 -7.52
CA ASN A 127 14.32 -3.79 -6.52
C ASN A 127 14.91 -2.54 -5.83
N SER A 128 14.07 -1.57 -5.50
CA SER A 128 14.50 -0.28 -4.94
C SER A 128 13.84 -0.02 -3.57
N ILE A 129 14.49 0.80 -2.77
CA ILE A 129 13.98 1.26 -1.48
C ILE A 129 13.93 2.79 -1.46
N ILE A 130 12.77 3.33 -1.15
CA ILE A 130 12.60 4.71 -0.72
C ILE A 130 12.63 4.70 0.80
N ALA A 131 13.62 5.34 1.40
CA ALA A 131 13.79 5.33 2.85
C ALA A 131 12.64 6.04 3.58
N ALA A 132 12.46 5.72 4.87
CA ALA A 132 11.44 6.37 5.70
C ALA A 132 11.60 7.90 5.70
N GLY A 133 10.47 8.63 5.57
CA GLY A 133 10.42 10.08 5.54
C GLY A 133 11.03 10.75 4.32
N ALA A 134 11.47 10.00 3.30
CA ALA A 134 12.03 10.58 2.09
C ALA A 134 10.94 11.20 1.21
N VAL A 135 11.30 12.24 0.44
CA VAL A 135 10.40 12.91 -0.51
C VAL A 135 10.94 12.80 -1.93
N VAL A 136 10.32 11.92 -2.71
CA VAL A 136 10.59 11.76 -4.15
C VAL A 136 9.75 12.78 -4.89
N LEU A 137 10.41 13.78 -5.49
CA LEU A 137 9.76 14.89 -6.18
C LEU A 137 9.08 14.45 -7.48
N GLU A 138 8.19 15.30 -7.99
CA GLU A 138 7.49 15.11 -9.27
C GLU A 138 8.49 14.83 -10.40
N GLY A 139 8.14 13.82 -11.23
CA GLY A 139 8.94 13.42 -12.39
C GLY A 139 10.31 12.79 -12.09
N THR A 140 10.62 12.53 -10.82
CA THR A 140 11.90 11.88 -10.46
C THR A 140 11.93 10.44 -10.95
N HIS A 141 13.05 10.06 -11.60
CA HIS A 141 13.34 8.66 -11.92
C HIS A 141 14.29 8.07 -10.88
N VAL A 142 13.79 7.12 -10.10
CA VAL A 142 14.57 6.33 -9.15
C VAL A 142 15.10 5.09 -9.85
N GLU A 143 16.42 4.97 -9.93
CA GLU A 143 17.11 3.88 -10.63
C GLU A 143 16.83 2.51 -9.99
N ALA A 144 16.76 1.48 -10.84
CA ALA A 144 16.62 0.11 -10.37
C ALA A 144 17.76 -0.30 -9.41
N GLY A 145 17.44 -1.14 -8.45
CA GLY A 145 18.43 -1.68 -7.53
C GLY A 145 19.10 -0.62 -6.66
N SER A 146 18.36 0.41 -6.22
CA SER A 146 18.94 1.53 -5.49
C SER A 146 18.15 1.91 -4.24
N ILE A 147 18.83 2.63 -3.34
CA ILE A 147 18.23 3.20 -2.15
C ILE A 147 18.27 4.73 -2.27
N TYR A 148 17.10 5.36 -2.14
CA TYR A 148 16.94 6.80 -2.13
C TYR A 148 16.48 7.27 -0.74
N ALA A 149 17.05 8.37 -0.26
CA ALA A 149 16.71 8.93 1.06
C ALA A 149 16.82 10.46 1.06
N GLY A 150 16.19 11.09 2.05
CA GLY A 150 16.26 12.54 2.29
C GLY A 150 15.11 13.34 1.67
N VAL A 151 15.18 14.67 1.86
CA VAL A 151 14.21 15.66 1.35
C VAL A 151 15.00 16.78 0.68
N PRO A 152 15.00 16.86 -0.66
CA PRO A 152 14.47 15.86 -1.61
C PRO A 152 15.28 14.55 -1.59
N ALA A 153 14.62 13.45 -1.98
CA ALA A 153 15.25 12.14 -2.02
C ALA A 153 16.37 12.10 -3.08
N LYS A 154 17.51 11.55 -2.67
CA LYS A 154 18.68 11.33 -3.54
C LYS A 154 19.18 9.90 -3.38
N LYS A 155 19.84 9.37 -4.42
CA LYS A 155 20.47 8.07 -4.36
C LYS A 155 21.55 8.06 -3.30
N VAL A 156 21.44 7.13 -2.36
CA VAL A 156 22.42 6.93 -1.28
C VAL A 156 23.42 5.85 -1.65
N LYS A 157 22.93 4.73 -2.16
CA LYS A 157 23.72 3.56 -2.56
C LYS A 157 22.93 2.60 -3.44
N ASN A 158 23.61 1.64 -4.03
CA ASN A 158 22.95 0.48 -4.62
C ASN A 158 22.47 -0.47 -3.50
N ILE A 159 21.37 -1.17 -3.77
CA ILE A 159 20.86 -2.21 -2.87
C ILE A 159 21.69 -3.48 -3.05
N THR A 160 21.82 -4.28 -2.01
CA THR A 160 22.46 -5.59 -2.09
C THR A 160 21.40 -6.69 -2.17
N PRO A 161 21.74 -7.89 -2.71
CA PRO A 161 20.81 -9.02 -2.75
C PRO A 161 20.26 -9.39 -1.37
N GLU A 162 21.07 -9.27 -0.32
CA GLU A 162 20.68 -9.54 1.06
C GLU A 162 19.61 -8.56 1.55
N LEU A 163 19.69 -7.28 1.15
CA LEU A 163 18.65 -6.29 1.46
C LEU A 163 17.37 -6.52 0.66
N VAL A 164 17.48 -6.95 -0.61
CA VAL A 164 16.29 -7.33 -1.38
C VAL A 164 15.55 -8.48 -0.68
N ALA A 165 16.24 -9.54 -0.36
CA ALA A 165 15.64 -10.71 0.34
C ALA A 165 15.20 -10.36 1.77
N GLY A 166 16.05 -9.66 2.52
CA GLY A 166 15.84 -9.38 3.95
C GLY A 166 14.84 -8.25 4.24
N GLU A 167 14.66 -7.30 3.34
CA GLU A 167 13.76 -6.18 3.56
C GLU A 167 12.58 -6.19 2.59
N ILE A 168 12.78 -6.27 1.29
CA ILE A 168 11.69 -6.15 0.33
C ILE A 168 10.83 -7.42 0.32
N GLU A 169 11.43 -8.56 -0.01
CA GLU A 169 10.69 -9.82 -0.14
C GLU A 169 10.13 -10.30 1.19
N ARG A 170 10.93 -10.19 2.27
CA ARG A 170 10.50 -10.61 3.61
C ARG A 170 9.27 -9.82 4.07
N ILE A 171 9.27 -8.49 3.88
CA ILE A 171 8.13 -7.65 4.29
C ILE A 171 6.90 -8.04 3.47
N ALA A 172 7.00 -8.13 2.15
CA ALA A 172 5.88 -8.52 1.29
C ALA A 172 5.26 -9.86 1.71
N LYS A 173 6.10 -10.90 1.94
CA LYS A 173 5.66 -12.21 2.42
C LYS A 173 5.03 -12.16 3.82
N ASN A 174 5.62 -11.38 4.73
CA ASN A 174 5.12 -11.26 6.09
C ASN A 174 3.73 -10.62 6.15
N TYR A 175 3.44 -9.64 5.30
CA TYR A 175 2.13 -9.01 5.28
C TYR A 175 1.02 -9.94 4.77
N VAL A 176 1.33 -10.85 3.83
CA VAL A 176 0.42 -11.94 3.47
C VAL A 176 0.17 -12.85 4.68
N PHE A 177 1.22 -13.22 5.43
CA PHE A 177 1.09 -14.04 6.63
C PHE A 177 0.31 -13.31 7.75
N TYR A 178 0.63 -12.04 8.03
CA TYR A 178 -0.06 -11.27 9.08
C TYR A 178 -1.55 -11.11 8.79
N SER A 179 -1.94 -10.93 7.53
CA SER A 179 -3.34 -10.83 7.14
C SER A 179 -4.15 -12.09 7.50
N SER A 180 -3.49 -13.27 7.51
CA SER A 180 -4.15 -14.53 7.88
C SER A 180 -4.64 -14.57 9.32
N TRP A 181 -4.01 -13.82 10.23
CA TRP A 181 -4.43 -13.74 11.64
C TRP A 181 -5.81 -13.09 11.81
N PHE A 182 -6.20 -12.23 10.88
CA PHE A 182 -7.48 -11.53 10.91
C PHE A 182 -8.58 -12.32 10.20
N LYS A 183 -8.24 -13.11 9.19
CA LYS A 183 -9.19 -13.96 8.44
C LYS A 183 -9.81 -15.08 9.29
N GLN A 184 -9.11 -15.57 10.32
CA GLN A 184 -9.58 -16.68 11.19
C GLN A 184 -10.70 -16.28 12.15
N LYS A 185 -10.99 -15.00 12.36
CA LYS A 185 -12.05 -14.53 13.26
C LYS A 185 -13.47 -14.63 12.68
N GLU A 186 -13.61 -14.86 11.37
CA GLU A 186 -14.93 -14.95 10.73
C GLU A 186 -15.60 -16.33 10.85
N THR A 187 -14.87 -17.38 11.22
CA THR A 187 -15.39 -18.76 11.31
C THR A 187 -15.74 -19.21 12.73
N GLY A 188 -15.58 -18.38 13.74
CA GLY A 188 -15.72 -18.70 15.16
C GLY A 188 -16.96 -18.11 15.85
N GLY A 189 -18.04 -17.82 15.14
CA GLY A 189 -19.31 -17.36 15.72
C GLY A 189 -20.37 -18.47 15.70
N LYS A 190 -20.30 -19.43 16.63
CA LYS A 190 -21.45 -20.24 17.11
C LYS A 190 -21.75 -19.86 18.52
#